data_edbfd3e2477e9cf5cfec9d8872d6d45f
#
_entry.id   edbfd3e2477e9cf5cfec9d8872d6d45f
#
_cell.length_a   1.000
_cell.length_b   1.000
_cell.length_c   1.000
_cell.angle_alpha   90.00
_cell.angle_beta   90.00
_cell.angle_gamma   90.00
#
_symmetry.space_group_name_H-M   'P 1'
#
loop_
_entity.id
_entity.type
_entity.pdbx_description
1 polymer ?
#
loop_
_entity_poly.entity_id
_entity_poly.type
_entity_poly.pdbx_seq_one_letter_code
_entity_poly.pdbx_strand_id
1 'polypeptide(L)'
;MDNRYEKTIENIIDEGKFTHGQLAEIIIGIKNNFSKEQMELLENPEFTSGEMEQIRLGFQNGLTINQVEIYADRKFNQHQMWEIREGLINNFSEEQISIYAKPEFDPVQMFEIRNGIQHKLNTEQLQLYANPKFTREQMLEIQEGIKQGLSVQQIQLYADPKFDEHQMNEILSGFLAGLTMEQVQPYADASMSLYEMNSYRTYIEKNGENEYIQFLKRYRALDLPMKYANILAQAAESGISLNKLDYIAEKNFSIEQTKFLLDHLQKDIATKTNEETHKYAGKNKGDMKDR
;
A
#
# COMPACT_ATOMS: atom_id res chain seq x y z
N MET A 1 43.38 -5.51 31.74
CA MET A 1 42.53 -6.42 32.54
C MET A 1 42.31 -7.64 31.67
N ASP A 2 42.45 -8.83 32.23
CA ASP A 2 42.24 -10.07 31.49
C ASP A 2 40.73 -10.21 31.23
N ASN A 3 40.34 -10.08 29.98
CA ASN A 3 38.92 -10.03 29.58
C ASN A 3 38.43 -11.44 29.16
N ARG A 4 39.06 -12.48 29.70
CA ARG A 4 38.70 -13.86 29.43
C ARG A 4 37.49 -14.29 30.26
N TYR A 5 36.61 -15.02 29.62
CA TYR A 5 35.48 -15.64 30.30
C TYR A 5 36.00 -16.85 31.11
N GLU A 6 35.82 -16.80 32.44
CA GLU A 6 36.41 -17.79 33.35
C GLU A 6 35.43 -18.87 33.85
N LYS A 7 34.12 -18.69 33.56
CA LYS A 7 33.10 -19.64 34.03
C LYS A 7 33.21 -20.99 33.30
N THR A 8 33.26 -22.07 34.02
CA THR A 8 33.32 -23.39 33.44
C THR A 8 31.96 -23.92 33.02
N ILE A 9 31.91 -24.82 32.04
CA ILE A 9 30.66 -25.48 31.61
C ILE A 9 29.99 -26.19 32.80
N GLU A 10 30.77 -26.79 33.70
CA GLU A 10 30.28 -27.43 34.91
C GLU A 10 29.51 -26.46 35.80
N ASN A 11 30.07 -25.26 36.07
CA ASN A 11 29.38 -24.22 36.83
C ASN A 11 28.07 -23.79 36.20
N ILE A 12 28.00 -23.68 34.85
CA ILE A 12 26.80 -23.27 34.12
C ILE A 12 25.72 -24.36 34.23
N ILE A 13 26.11 -25.65 34.14
CA ILE A 13 25.19 -26.78 34.30
C ILE A 13 24.66 -26.85 35.73
N ASP A 14 25.51 -26.66 36.72
CA ASP A 14 25.13 -26.69 38.14
C ASP A 14 24.17 -25.59 38.55
N GLU A 15 24.17 -24.47 37.83
CA GLU A 15 23.19 -23.39 38.04
C GLU A 15 21.76 -23.83 37.68
N GLY A 16 21.57 -24.81 36.81
CA GLY A 16 20.26 -25.36 36.45
C GLY A 16 19.27 -24.39 35.78
N LYS A 17 19.78 -23.25 35.29
CA LYS A 17 18.94 -22.15 34.76
C LYS A 17 18.62 -22.29 33.29
N PHE A 18 19.39 -23.08 32.54
CA PHE A 18 19.34 -23.11 31.09
C PHE A 18 18.75 -24.43 30.58
N THR A 19 17.98 -24.37 29.53
CA THR A 19 17.52 -25.53 28.77
C THR A 19 18.66 -26.13 27.97
N HIS A 20 18.48 -27.35 27.47
CA HIS A 20 19.49 -28.04 26.62
C HIS A 20 19.88 -27.19 25.39
N GLY A 21 18.89 -26.56 24.70
CA GLY A 21 19.16 -25.69 23.55
C GLY A 21 19.96 -24.43 23.91
N GLN A 22 19.65 -23.81 25.04
CA GLN A 22 20.38 -22.63 25.52
C GLN A 22 21.83 -22.99 25.93
N LEU A 23 22.03 -24.14 26.60
CA LEU A 23 23.37 -24.66 26.92
C LEU A 23 24.19 -24.88 25.66
N ALA A 24 23.59 -25.39 24.58
CA ALA A 24 24.28 -25.57 23.31
C ALA A 24 24.85 -24.26 22.77
N GLU A 25 24.07 -23.18 22.79
CA GLU A 25 24.48 -21.84 22.34
C GLU A 25 25.61 -21.26 23.21
N ILE A 26 25.53 -21.42 24.54
CA ILE A 26 26.56 -21.01 25.50
C ILE A 26 27.86 -21.76 25.22
N ILE A 27 27.81 -23.10 25.06
CA ILE A 27 28.99 -23.95 24.76
C ILE A 27 29.65 -23.50 23.46
N ILE A 28 28.86 -23.11 22.44
CA ILE A 28 29.41 -22.61 21.19
C ILE A 28 30.09 -21.23 21.43
N GLY A 29 29.53 -20.36 22.24
CA GLY A 29 30.14 -19.08 22.61
C GLY A 29 31.50 -19.27 23.28
N ILE A 30 31.59 -20.19 24.27
CA ILE A 30 32.86 -20.56 24.94
C ILE A 30 33.88 -21.07 23.92
N LYS A 31 33.50 -22.02 23.04
CA LYS A 31 34.37 -22.57 21.99
C LYS A 31 34.89 -21.50 21.01
N ASN A 32 34.13 -20.44 20.80
CA ASN A 32 34.53 -19.33 19.96
C ASN A 32 35.33 -18.27 20.71
N ASN A 33 35.68 -18.51 21.97
CA ASN A 33 36.45 -17.60 22.84
C ASN A 33 35.81 -16.21 22.97
N PHE A 34 34.49 -16.17 23.14
CA PHE A 34 33.79 -14.91 23.38
C PHE A 34 34.32 -14.20 24.61
N SER A 35 34.38 -12.88 24.58
CA SER A 35 34.78 -12.07 25.73
C SER A 35 33.78 -12.24 26.90
N LYS A 36 34.19 -11.81 28.08
CA LYS A 36 33.31 -11.82 29.25
C LYS A 36 31.99 -11.06 28.98
N GLU A 37 32.06 -9.87 28.40
CA GLU A 37 30.90 -9.04 28.08
C GLU A 37 29.98 -9.69 27.01
N GLN A 38 30.58 -10.37 26.02
CA GLN A 38 29.81 -11.12 25.03
C GLN A 38 29.06 -12.30 25.64
N MET A 39 29.72 -12.99 26.57
CA MET A 39 29.10 -14.11 27.27
C MET A 39 28.02 -13.65 28.26
N GLU A 40 28.21 -12.51 28.96
CA GLU A 40 27.20 -11.92 29.83
C GLU A 40 25.91 -11.59 29.08
N LEU A 41 26.01 -11.09 27.84
CA LEU A 41 24.86 -10.86 26.98
C LEU A 41 24.21 -12.17 26.49
N LEU A 42 25.01 -13.18 26.16
CA LEU A 42 24.52 -14.47 25.68
C LEU A 42 23.85 -15.30 26.77
N GLU A 43 24.38 -15.28 28.01
CA GLU A 43 23.92 -16.09 29.15
C GLU A 43 22.67 -15.54 29.84
N ASN A 44 21.74 -15.00 29.10
CA ASN A 44 20.47 -14.58 29.66
C ASN A 44 19.43 -15.71 29.49
N PRO A 45 19.00 -16.39 30.60
CA PRO A 45 18.05 -17.49 30.55
C PRO A 45 16.65 -17.10 30.09
N GLU A 46 16.37 -15.82 30.00
CA GLU A 46 15.09 -15.32 29.49
C GLU A 46 15.00 -15.43 27.96
N PHE A 47 16.12 -15.42 27.24
CA PHE A 47 16.11 -15.65 25.80
C PHE A 47 15.88 -17.13 25.47
N THR A 48 15.09 -17.38 24.44
CA THR A 48 15.00 -18.74 23.86
C THR A 48 16.33 -19.15 23.22
N SER A 49 16.52 -20.43 22.97
CA SER A 49 17.73 -20.89 22.26
C SER A 49 17.87 -20.27 20.87
N GLY A 50 16.76 -20.02 20.16
CA GLY A 50 16.80 -19.36 18.86
C GLY A 50 17.18 -17.87 18.94
N GLU A 51 16.78 -17.17 19.98
CA GLU A 51 17.20 -15.78 20.25
C GLU A 51 18.68 -15.72 20.63
N MET A 52 19.15 -16.65 21.50
CA MET A 52 20.57 -16.80 21.85
C MET A 52 21.41 -17.14 20.61
N GLU A 53 20.90 -17.95 19.69
CA GLU A 53 21.54 -18.20 18.40
C GLU A 53 21.77 -16.92 17.62
N GLN A 54 20.76 -16.02 17.55
CA GLN A 54 20.91 -14.74 16.84
C GLN A 54 21.99 -13.85 17.48
N ILE A 55 22.04 -13.79 18.81
CA ILE A 55 23.07 -13.07 19.57
C ILE A 55 24.46 -13.65 19.26
N ARG A 56 24.62 -14.95 19.38
CA ARG A 56 25.88 -15.67 19.08
C ARG A 56 26.34 -15.45 17.64
N LEU A 57 25.43 -15.60 16.68
CA LEU A 57 25.73 -15.38 15.26
C LEU A 57 26.15 -13.92 14.99
N GLY A 58 25.58 -12.94 15.68
CA GLY A 58 26.02 -11.56 15.58
C GLY A 58 27.50 -11.38 15.96
N PHE A 59 27.91 -11.94 17.10
CA PHE A 59 29.30 -11.92 17.53
C PHE A 59 30.23 -12.70 16.59
N GLN A 60 29.80 -13.83 16.09
CA GLN A 60 30.58 -14.62 15.11
C GLN A 60 30.78 -13.88 13.77
N ASN A 61 29.83 -13.03 13.40
CA ASN A 61 29.94 -12.17 12.21
C ASN A 61 30.66 -10.84 12.49
N GLY A 62 31.24 -10.67 13.69
CA GLY A 62 32.07 -9.52 14.03
C GLY A 62 31.29 -8.29 14.49
N LEU A 63 30.00 -8.40 14.79
CA LEU A 63 29.25 -7.28 15.36
C LEU A 63 29.80 -6.94 16.75
N THR A 64 29.85 -5.66 17.06
CA THR A 64 30.20 -5.13 18.38
C THR A 64 29.08 -5.41 19.40
N ILE A 65 29.40 -5.31 20.68
CA ILE A 65 28.41 -5.44 21.76
C ILE A 65 27.27 -4.44 21.55
N ASN A 66 27.58 -3.17 21.31
CA ASN A 66 26.57 -2.14 21.08
C ASN A 66 25.63 -2.46 19.90
N GLN A 67 26.15 -3.06 18.83
CA GLN A 67 25.33 -3.48 17.70
C GLN A 67 24.43 -4.67 18.05
N VAL A 68 24.94 -5.65 18.80
CA VAL A 68 24.15 -6.79 19.24
C VAL A 68 23.05 -6.36 20.22
N GLU A 69 23.34 -5.42 21.14
CA GLU A 69 22.37 -4.87 22.08
C GLU A 69 21.15 -4.21 21.41
N ILE A 70 21.27 -3.76 20.15
CA ILE A 70 20.13 -3.20 19.39
C ILE A 70 19.00 -4.22 19.26
N TYR A 71 19.33 -5.51 19.10
CA TYR A 71 18.34 -6.57 18.89
C TYR A 71 18.30 -7.61 20.00
N ALA A 72 19.31 -7.71 20.86
CA ALA A 72 19.31 -8.58 22.02
C ALA A 72 18.33 -8.05 23.11
N ASP A 73 17.07 -7.97 22.75
CA ASP A 73 15.99 -7.42 23.57
C ASP A 73 14.75 -8.34 23.45
N ARG A 74 14.17 -8.71 24.58
CA ARG A 74 13.01 -9.59 24.70
C ARG A 74 11.76 -9.12 23.96
N LYS A 75 11.74 -7.84 23.55
CA LYS A 75 10.66 -7.32 22.70
C LYS A 75 10.69 -7.87 21.27
N PHE A 76 11.82 -8.43 20.84
CA PHE A 76 11.99 -9.04 19.53
C PHE A 76 12.01 -10.57 19.64
N ASN A 77 11.31 -11.25 18.75
CA ASN A 77 11.46 -12.70 18.57
C ASN A 77 12.69 -13.03 17.71
N GLN A 78 13.08 -14.32 17.67
CA GLN A 78 14.27 -14.77 16.92
C GLN A 78 14.29 -14.36 15.45
N HIS A 79 13.14 -14.26 14.77
CA HIS A 79 13.07 -13.87 13.36
C HIS A 79 13.22 -12.35 13.17
N GLN A 80 12.66 -11.56 14.07
CA GLN A 80 12.90 -10.11 14.11
C GLN A 80 14.36 -9.80 14.43
N MET A 81 14.95 -10.50 15.39
CA MET A 81 16.40 -10.41 15.70
C MET A 81 17.25 -10.75 14.46
N TRP A 82 16.87 -11.78 13.72
CA TRP A 82 17.55 -12.14 12.47
C TRP A 82 17.54 -11.01 11.46
N GLU A 83 16.38 -10.37 11.20
CA GLU A 83 16.28 -9.27 10.25
C GLU A 83 17.16 -8.07 10.66
N ILE A 84 17.18 -7.73 11.97
CA ILE A 84 17.99 -6.63 12.48
C ILE A 84 19.47 -6.97 12.35
N ARG A 85 19.88 -8.19 12.76
CA ARG A 85 21.26 -8.66 12.64
C ARG A 85 21.74 -8.60 11.19
N GLU A 86 20.95 -9.10 10.23
CA GLU A 86 21.30 -9.05 8.80
C GLU A 86 21.54 -7.62 8.32
N GLY A 87 20.73 -6.65 8.75
CA GLY A 87 20.98 -5.24 8.42
C GLY A 87 22.31 -4.73 8.97
N LEU A 88 22.62 -5.06 10.23
CA LEU A 88 23.88 -4.69 10.89
C LEU A 88 25.09 -5.32 10.20
N ILE A 89 25.01 -6.60 9.81
CA ILE A 89 26.06 -7.30 9.04
C ILE A 89 26.28 -6.64 7.68
N ASN A 90 25.23 -6.14 7.05
CA ASN A 90 25.30 -5.40 5.80
C ASN A 90 25.72 -3.93 5.98
N ASN A 91 26.19 -3.56 7.18
CA ASN A 91 26.68 -2.21 7.53
C ASN A 91 25.62 -1.11 7.37
N PHE A 92 24.34 -1.40 7.61
CA PHE A 92 23.33 -0.37 7.68
C PHE A 92 23.59 0.54 8.88
N SER A 93 23.36 1.85 8.72
CA SER A 93 23.49 2.80 9.81
C SER A 93 22.43 2.57 10.90
N GLU A 94 22.69 3.02 12.12
CA GLU A 94 21.72 2.94 13.21
C GLU A 94 20.39 3.65 12.84
N GLU A 95 20.46 4.75 12.08
CA GLU A 95 19.27 5.44 11.56
C GLU A 95 18.45 4.52 10.64
N GLN A 96 19.11 3.80 9.73
CA GLN A 96 18.46 2.85 8.82
C GLN A 96 17.86 1.66 9.59
N ILE A 97 18.59 1.10 10.56
CA ILE A 97 18.11 0.03 11.42
C ILE A 97 16.87 0.51 12.20
N SER A 98 16.87 1.72 12.75
CA SER A 98 15.77 2.26 13.55
C SER A 98 14.45 2.40 12.79
N ILE A 99 14.47 2.39 11.46
CA ILE A 99 13.25 2.45 10.65
C ILE A 99 12.40 1.20 10.86
N TYR A 100 13.03 0.02 10.93
CA TYR A 100 12.33 -1.26 10.99
C TYR A 100 12.56 -2.08 12.28
N ALA A 101 13.60 -1.78 13.07
CA ALA A 101 13.85 -2.45 14.35
C ALA A 101 12.82 -2.01 15.41
N LYS A 102 11.58 -2.35 15.17
CA LYS A 102 10.42 -2.04 16.02
C LYS A 102 9.58 -3.31 16.19
N PRO A 103 9.18 -3.64 17.43
CA PRO A 103 8.47 -4.89 17.70
C PRO A 103 7.09 -4.98 17.02
N GLU A 104 6.53 -3.84 16.59
CA GLU A 104 5.25 -3.75 15.89
C GLU A 104 5.30 -4.32 14.46
N PHE A 105 6.48 -4.36 13.84
CA PHE A 105 6.66 -4.99 12.54
C PHE A 105 6.83 -6.50 12.70
N ASP A 106 6.14 -7.27 11.89
CA ASP A 106 6.45 -8.69 11.75
C ASP A 106 7.77 -8.89 10.97
N PRO A 107 8.36 -10.09 11.03
CA PRO A 107 9.63 -10.35 10.34
C PRO A 107 9.59 -10.14 8.82
N VAL A 108 8.43 -10.36 8.18
CA VAL A 108 8.26 -10.17 6.74
C VAL A 108 8.25 -8.68 6.38
N GLN A 109 7.56 -7.88 7.18
CA GLN A 109 7.57 -6.42 7.03
C GLN A 109 8.99 -5.85 7.25
N MET A 110 9.70 -6.34 8.28
CA MET A 110 11.11 -5.97 8.51
C MET A 110 11.99 -6.31 7.32
N PHE A 111 11.81 -7.50 6.74
CA PHE A 111 12.51 -7.92 5.53
C PHE A 111 12.25 -6.95 4.36
N GLU A 112 10.99 -6.58 4.09
CA GLU A 112 10.67 -5.68 2.98
C GLU A 112 11.30 -4.29 3.17
N ILE A 113 11.32 -3.75 4.41
CA ILE A 113 11.97 -2.46 4.70
C ILE A 113 13.50 -2.59 4.55
N ARG A 114 14.10 -3.64 5.11
CA ARG A 114 15.55 -3.92 4.99
C ARG A 114 15.95 -4.08 3.52
N ASN A 115 15.12 -4.77 2.72
CA ASN A 115 15.32 -4.94 1.29
C ASN A 115 15.30 -3.57 0.55
N GLY A 116 14.38 -2.68 0.90
CA GLY A 116 14.34 -1.31 0.37
C GLY A 116 15.63 -0.53 0.68
N ILE A 117 16.16 -0.64 1.90
CA ILE A 117 17.43 -0.03 2.29
C ILE A 117 18.58 -0.60 1.43
N GLN A 118 18.61 -1.92 1.22
CA GLN A 118 19.62 -2.59 0.39
C GLN A 118 19.58 -2.09 -1.07
N HIS A 119 18.38 -1.78 -1.58
CA HIS A 119 18.18 -1.17 -2.89
C HIS A 119 18.35 0.36 -2.90
N LYS A 120 18.90 0.93 -1.82
CA LYS A 120 19.25 2.35 -1.69
C LYS A 120 18.05 3.31 -1.75
N LEU A 121 16.88 2.85 -1.37
CA LEU A 121 15.76 3.76 -1.15
C LEU A 121 16.12 4.75 -0.04
N ASN A 122 15.79 6.03 -0.24
CA ASN A 122 16.00 7.05 0.77
C ASN A 122 14.95 6.94 1.90
N THR A 123 15.18 7.67 3.00
CA THR A 123 14.31 7.62 4.18
C THR A 123 12.86 8.01 3.87
N GLU A 124 12.64 9.00 3.00
CA GLU A 124 11.31 9.44 2.59
C GLU A 124 10.55 8.32 1.86
N GLN A 125 11.22 7.63 0.93
CA GLN A 125 10.66 6.48 0.21
C GLN A 125 10.35 5.30 1.14
N LEU A 126 11.24 5.00 2.08
CA LEU A 126 11.02 3.94 3.07
C LEU A 126 9.82 4.25 3.96
N GLN A 127 9.63 5.50 4.38
CA GLN A 127 8.53 5.93 5.22
C GLN A 127 7.15 5.78 4.55
N LEU A 128 7.08 5.73 3.22
CA LEU A 128 5.82 5.52 2.51
C LEU A 128 5.19 4.16 2.81
N TYR A 129 6.02 3.13 3.08
CA TYR A 129 5.52 1.78 3.35
C TYR A 129 5.98 1.18 4.69
N ALA A 130 6.89 1.83 5.42
CA ALA A 130 7.31 1.39 6.75
C ALA A 130 6.21 1.68 7.81
N ASN A 131 5.09 1.02 7.67
CA ASN A 131 3.93 1.10 8.55
C ASN A 131 3.44 -0.32 8.89
N PRO A 132 3.38 -0.72 10.18
CA PRO A 132 3.00 -2.07 10.57
C PRO A 132 1.53 -2.44 10.26
N LYS A 133 0.72 -1.47 9.80
CA LYS A 133 -0.65 -1.73 9.35
C LYS A 133 -0.73 -2.24 7.91
N PHE A 134 0.32 -2.08 7.12
CA PHE A 134 0.35 -2.62 5.76
C PHE A 134 0.62 -4.13 5.79
N THR A 135 -0.07 -4.86 4.93
CA THR A 135 0.32 -6.23 4.59
C THR A 135 1.60 -6.20 3.75
N ARG A 136 2.25 -7.35 3.62
CA ARG A 136 3.39 -7.49 2.70
C ARG A 136 3.02 -7.09 1.27
N GLU A 137 1.88 -7.54 0.80
CA GLU A 137 1.38 -7.30 -0.55
C GLU A 137 1.16 -5.81 -0.80
N GLN A 138 0.57 -5.10 0.16
CA GLN A 138 0.43 -3.63 0.11
C GLN A 138 1.79 -2.92 0.07
N MET A 139 2.76 -3.38 0.87
CA MET A 139 4.13 -2.82 0.84
C MET A 139 4.78 -3.02 -0.54
N LEU A 140 4.56 -4.16 -1.19
CA LEU A 140 5.09 -4.43 -2.53
C LEU A 140 4.48 -3.52 -3.61
N GLU A 141 3.17 -3.22 -3.54
CA GLU A 141 2.53 -2.27 -4.46
C GLU A 141 3.10 -0.85 -4.30
N ILE A 142 3.39 -0.43 -3.06
CA ILE A 142 4.04 0.86 -2.80
C ILE A 142 5.48 0.87 -3.34
N GLN A 143 6.24 -0.19 -3.11
CA GLN A 143 7.60 -0.34 -3.63
C GLN A 143 7.62 -0.36 -5.17
N GLU A 144 6.64 -0.99 -5.81
CA GLU A 144 6.55 -0.98 -7.28
C GLU A 144 6.32 0.45 -7.80
N GLY A 145 5.45 1.24 -7.16
CA GLY A 145 5.29 2.66 -7.51
C GLY A 145 6.58 3.48 -7.37
N ILE A 146 7.34 3.26 -6.29
CA ILE A 146 8.65 3.89 -6.09
C ILE A 146 9.62 3.51 -7.22
N LYS A 147 9.68 2.22 -7.57
CA LYS A 147 10.55 1.67 -8.62
C LYS A 147 10.19 2.22 -10.01
N GLN A 148 8.91 2.42 -10.27
CA GLN A 148 8.41 3.02 -11.51
C GLN A 148 8.60 4.55 -11.55
N GLY A 149 9.14 5.16 -10.50
CA GLY A 149 9.48 6.58 -10.43
C GLY A 149 8.29 7.50 -10.18
N LEU A 150 7.21 7.00 -9.60
CA LEU A 150 6.10 7.85 -9.18
C LEU A 150 6.56 8.85 -8.11
N SER A 151 5.98 10.04 -8.13
CA SER A 151 6.21 11.05 -7.10
C SER A 151 5.65 10.59 -5.74
N VAL A 152 6.21 11.15 -4.66
CA VAL A 152 5.72 10.91 -3.29
C VAL A 152 4.23 11.17 -3.18
N GLN A 153 3.73 12.25 -3.79
CA GLN A 153 2.30 12.61 -3.76
C GLN A 153 1.41 11.57 -4.47
N GLN A 154 1.88 11.01 -5.60
CA GLN A 154 1.14 9.95 -6.30
C GLN A 154 1.07 8.68 -5.45
N ILE A 155 2.17 8.29 -4.81
CA ILE A 155 2.21 7.12 -3.94
C ILE A 155 1.35 7.33 -2.71
N GLN A 156 1.41 8.49 -2.07
CA GLN A 156 0.59 8.83 -0.90
C GLN A 156 -0.91 8.75 -1.16
N LEU A 157 -1.35 8.86 -2.41
CA LEU A 157 -2.77 8.71 -2.74
C LEU A 157 -3.30 7.31 -2.47
N TYR A 158 -2.47 6.27 -2.63
CA TYR A 158 -2.88 4.89 -2.44
C TYR A 158 -2.14 4.17 -1.29
N ALA A 159 -1.07 4.74 -0.76
CA ALA A 159 -0.36 4.20 0.41
C ALA A 159 -1.18 4.43 1.70
N ASP A 160 -2.37 3.86 1.74
CA ASP A 160 -3.28 3.84 2.90
C ASP A 160 -3.71 2.39 3.16
N PRO A 161 -3.54 1.84 4.38
CA PRO A 161 -3.94 0.47 4.73
C PRO A 161 -5.43 0.15 4.50
N LYS A 162 -6.27 1.14 4.20
CA LYS A 162 -7.69 0.93 3.85
C LYS A 162 -7.88 0.32 2.47
N PHE A 163 -6.94 0.55 1.55
CA PHE A 163 -6.96 -0.10 0.25
C PHE A 163 -6.41 -1.52 0.38
N ASP A 164 -7.05 -2.49 -0.25
CA ASP A 164 -6.40 -3.78 -0.47
C ASP A 164 -5.32 -3.67 -1.58
N GLU A 165 -4.48 -4.69 -1.73
CA GLU A 165 -3.40 -4.70 -2.71
C GLU A 165 -3.89 -4.57 -4.16
N HIS A 166 -5.07 -5.09 -4.47
CA HIS A 166 -5.65 -5.00 -5.81
C HIS A 166 -6.16 -3.59 -6.11
N GLN A 167 -6.75 -2.91 -5.13
CA GLN A 167 -7.14 -1.52 -5.22
C GLN A 167 -5.92 -0.60 -5.37
N MET A 168 -4.85 -0.86 -4.59
CA MET A 168 -3.57 -0.15 -4.74
C MET A 168 -3.00 -0.32 -6.15
N ASN A 169 -2.98 -1.55 -6.68
CA ASN A 169 -2.52 -1.86 -8.02
C ASN A 169 -3.36 -1.15 -9.10
N GLU A 170 -4.67 -1.05 -8.91
CA GLU A 170 -5.55 -0.35 -9.84
C GLU A 170 -5.24 1.15 -9.91
N ILE A 171 -4.95 1.79 -8.77
CA ILE A 171 -4.54 3.20 -8.70
C ILE A 171 -3.15 3.39 -9.33
N LEU A 172 -2.20 2.52 -8.98
CA LEU A 172 -0.87 2.48 -9.58
C LEU A 172 -0.94 2.36 -11.10
N SER A 173 -1.77 1.44 -11.61
CA SER A 173 -1.98 1.23 -13.04
C SER A 173 -2.45 2.49 -13.76
N GLY A 174 -3.31 3.29 -13.15
CA GLY A 174 -3.73 4.58 -13.71
C GLY A 174 -2.57 5.55 -13.86
N PHE A 175 -1.71 5.66 -12.87
CA PHE A 175 -0.51 6.50 -12.98
C PHE A 175 0.47 5.99 -14.03
N LEU A 176 0.66 4.67 -14.14
CA LEU A 176 1.50 4.06 -15.16
C LEU A 176 0.95 4.22 -16.58
N ALA A 177 -0.37 4.32 -16.73
CA ALA A 177 -1.02 4.69 -17.98
C ALA A 177 -0.91 6.18 -18.31
N GLY A 178 -0.30 6.99 -17.44
CA GLY A 178 -0.07 8.42 -17.64
C GLY A 178 -1.23 9.32 -17.18
N LEU A 179 -2.17 8.79 -16.41
CA LEU A 179 -3.24 9.61 -15.85
C LEU A 179 -2.71 10.59 -14.81
N THR A 180 -3.28 11.80 -14.78
CA THR A 180 -2.93 12.84 -13.79
C THR A 180 -3.51 12.52 -12.41
N MET A 181 -3.02 13.22 -11.38
CA MET A 181 -3.61 13.16 -10.02
C MET A 181 -5.12 13.44 -10.02
N GLU A 182 -5.56 14.46 -10.76
CA GLU A 182 -6.97 14.84 -10.86
C GLU A 182 -7.83 13.75 -11.51
N GLN A 183 -7.25 12.97 -12.42
CA GLN A 183 -7.92 11.86 -13.09
C GLN A 183 -7.97 10.59 -12.23
N VAL A 184 -6.95 10.35 -11.41
CA VAL A 184 -6.84 9.16 -10.55
C VAL A 184 -7.61 9.34 -9.23
N GLN A 185 -7.49 10.52 -8.61
CA GLN A 185 -8.09 10.81 -7.30
C GLN A 185 -9.57 10.44 -7.17
N PRO A 186 -10.44 10.64 -8.20
CA PRO A 186 -11.85 10.31 -8.09
C PRO A 186 -12.17 8.83 -7.88
N TYR A 187 -11.32 7.91 -8.33
CA TYR A 187 -11.53 6.48 -8.11
C TYR A 187 -10.58 5.87 -7.07
N ALA A 188 -9.63 6.64 -6.57
CA ALA A 188 -8.80 6.26 -5.43
C ALA A 188 -9.60 6.32 -4.13
N ASP A 189 -10.52 5.38 -3.96
CA ASP A 189 -11.45 5.29 -2.83
C ASP A 189 -11.64 3.83 -2.41
N ALA A 190 -11.22 3.52 -1.19
CA ALA A 190 -11.28 2.19 -0.62
C ALA A 190 -12.72 1.64 -0.46
N SER A 191 -13.75 2.49 -0.56
CA SER A 191 -15.16 2.05 -0.57
C SER A 191 -15.63 1.53 -1.93
N MET A 192 -14.88 1.80 -3.00
CA MET A 192 -15.17 1.29 -4.33
C MET A 192 -14.73 -0.17 -4.46
N SER A 193 -15.53 -0.97 -5.16
CA SER A 193 -15.07 -2.28 -5.59
C SER A 193 -13.98 -2.16 -6.67
N LEU A 194 -13.12 -3.16 -6.76
CA LEU A 194 -12.10 -3.22 -7.83
C LEU A 194 -12.71 -3.08 -9.23
N TYR A 195 -13.89 -3.66 -9.45
CA TYR A 195 -14.62 -3.53 -10.72
C TYR A 195 -15.00 -2.08 -11.04
N GLU A 196 -15.47 -1.34 -10.03
CA GLU A 196 -15.83 0.07 -10.20
C GLU A 196 -14.59 0.93 -10.48
N MET A 197 -13.50 0.71 -9.76
CA MET A 197 -12.22 1.41 -9.97
C MET A 197 -11.68 1.14 -11.39
N ASN A 198 -11.65 -0.13 -11.82
CA ASN A 198 -11.19 -0.52 -13.15
C ASN A 198 -12.08 0.07 -14.25
N SER A 199 -13.39 0.04 -14.09
CA SER A 199 -14.33 0.64 -15.04
C SER A 199 -14.10 2.14 -15.19
N TYR A 200 -13.82 2.82 -14.06
CA TYR A 200 -13.54 4.24 -14.05
C TYR A 200 -12.22 4.57 -14.76
N ARG A 201 -11.14 3.85 -14.42
CA ARG A 201 -9.83 4.02 -15.03
C ARG A 201 -9.87 3.79 -16.53
N THR A 202 -10.39 2.64 -16.97
CA THR A 202 -10.47 2.29 -18.41
C THR A 202 -11.31 3.28 -19.19
N TYR A 203 -12.35 3.83 -18.58
CA TYR A 203 -13.14 4.87 -19.22
C TYR A 203 -12.33 6.17 -19.44
N ILE A 204 -11.60 6.63 -18.42
CA ILE A 204 -10.75 7.83 -18.54
C ILE A 204 -9.63 7.61 -19.57
N GLU A 205 -8.97 6.45 -19.55
CA GLU A 205 -7.91 6.11 -20.51
C GLU A 205 -8.40 6.20 -21.95
N LYS A 206 -9.64 5.77 -22.18
CA LYS A 206 -10.22 5.72 -23.54
C LYS A 206 -10.77 7.07 -24.01
N ASN A 207 -11.41 7.82 -23.14
CA ASN A 207 -12.24 8.97 -23.52
C ASN A 207 -11.69 10.30 -22.98
N GLY A 208 -10.68 10.26 -22.12
CA GLY A 208 -10.20 11.43 -21.40
C GLY A 208 -11.20 11.94 -20.36
N GLU A 209 -10.97 13.15 -19.84
CA GLU A 209 -11.86 13.81 -18.91
C GLU A 209 -13.01 14.47 -19.68
N ASN A 210 -14.23 14.00 -19.46
CA ASN A 210 -15.44 14.49 -20.10
C ASN A 210 -16.55 14.74 -19.07
N GLU A 211 -17.75 15.10 -19.57
CA GLU A 211 -18.93 15.36 -18.72
C GLU A 211 -19.28 14.17 -17.80
N TYR A 212 -19.03 12.91 -18.23
CA TYR A 212 -19.25 11.74 -17.40
C TYR A 212 -18.39 11.75 -16.13
N ILE A 213 -17.09 12.04 -16.27
CA ILE A 213 -16.15 12.10 -15.15
C ILE A 213 -16.46 13.28 -14.24
N GLN A 214 -16.76 14.46 -14.81
CA GLN A 214 -17.16 15.63 -14.03
C GLN A 214 -18.44 15.37 -13.24
N PHE A 215 -19.36 14.64 -13.85
CA PHE A 215 -20.59 14.21 -13.19
C PHE A 215 -20.29 13.24 -12.02
N LEU A 216 -19.47 12.21 -12.22
CA LEU A 216 -19.09 11.29 -11.15
C LEU A 216 -18.40 12.01 -9.99
N LYS A 217 -17.48 12.92 -10.27
CA LYS A 217 -16.83 13.77 -9.26
C LYS A 217 -17.85 14.56 -8.43
N ARG A 218 -18.83 15.17 -9.09
CA ARG A 218 -19.87 15.96 -8.44
C ARG A 218 -20.81 15.13 -7.57
N TYR A 219 -21.27 13.98 -8.08
CA TYR A 219 -22.25 13.15 -7.37
C TYR A 219 -21.64 12.29 -6.27
N ARG A 220 -20.36 12.05 -6.32
CA ARG A 220 -19.62 11.44 -5.23
C ARG A 220 -19.63 12.33 -3.98
N ALA A 221 -19.57 13.65 -4.17
CA ALA A 221 -19.70 14.62 -3.07
C ALA A 221 -21.09 14.58 -2.40
N LEU A 222 -22.10 13.96 -3.03
CA LEU A 222 -23.45 13.79 -2.51
C LEU A 222 -23.69 12.44 -1.80
N ASP A 223 -22.63 11.64 -1.59
CA ASP A 223 -22.69 10.33 -0.92
C ASP A 223 -23.69 9.33 -1.57
N LEU A 224 -23.87 9.43 -2.88
CA LEU A 224 -24.75 8.54 -3.63
C LEU A 224 -24.07 7.19 -3.88
N PRO A 225 -24.83 6.07 -3.79
CA PRO A 225 -24.29 4.76 -4.16
C PRO A 225 -23.69 4.80 -5.57
N MET A 226 -22.48 4.27 -5.75
CA MET A 226 -21.75 4.34 -7.02
C MET A 226 -22.56 3.80 -8.20
N LYS A 227 -23.32 2.71 -8.00
CA LYS A 227 -24.22 2.16 -9.02
C LYS A 227 -25.24 3.18 -9.52
N TYR A 228 -25.73 4.04 -8.62
CA TYR A 228 -26.67 5.09 -8.95
C TYR A 228 -25.97 6.24 -9.71
N ALA A 229 -24.82 6.66 -9.23
CA ALA A 229 -23.99 7.68 -9.87
C ALA A 229 -23.59 7.27 -11.30
N ASN A 230 -23.22 6.00 -11.53
CA ASN A 230 -22.89 5.46 -12.85
C ASN A 230 -24.07 5.52 -13.83
N ILE A 231 -25.29 5.20 -13.37
CA ILE A 231 -26.49 5.28 -14.23
C ILE A 231 -26.75 6.72 -14.68
N LEU A 232 -26.63 7.67 -13.77
CA LEU A 232 -26.81 9.08 -14.08
C LEU A 232 -25.69 9.61 -14.99
N ALA A 233 -24.45 9.19 -14.77
CA ALA A 233 -23.31 9.58 -15.58
C ALA A 233 -23.43 9.07 -17.03
N GLN A 234 -23.87 7.83 -17.25
CA GLN A 234 -24.17 7.29 -18.58
C GLN A 234 -25.31 8.07 -19.28
N ALA A 235 -26.26 8.54 -18.49
CA ALA A 235 -27.33 9.40 -19.01
C ALA A 235 -26.84 10.78 -19.44
N ALA A 236 -25.85 11.36 -18.75
CA ALA A 236 -25.17 12.59 -19.15
C ALA A 236 -24.50 12.44 -20.53
N GLU A 237 -23.78 11.32 -20.74
CA GLU A 237 -23.18 11.02 -22.05
C GLU A 237 -24.20 10.88 -23.18
N SER A 238 -25.41 10.43 -22.85
CA SER A 238 -26.52 10.32 -23.80
C SER A 238 -27.18 11.67 -24.10
N GLY A 239 -26.63 12.78 -23.59
CA GLY A 239 -27.11 14.15 -23.85
C GLY A 239 -28.20 14.62 -22.93
N ILE A 240 -28.49 13.94 -21.83
CA ILE A 240 -29.42 14.46 -20.80
C ILE A 240 -28.71 15.57 -20.01
N SER A 241 -29.34 16.75 -19.94
CA SER A 241 -28.71 17.90 -19.29
C SER A 241 -28.45 17.66 -17.79
N LEU A 242 -27.33 18.18 -17.30
CA LEU A 242 -26.92 18.07 -15.91
C LEU A 242 -28.00 18.53 -14.92
N ASN A 243 -28.70 19.62 -15.21
CA ASN A 243 -29.79 20.12 -14.34
C ASN A 243 -30.90 19.09 -14.11
N LYS A 244 -31.24 18.28 -15.13
CA LYS A 244 -32.23 17.20 -14.98
C LYS A 244 -31.72 16.07 -14.16
N LEU A 245 -30.45 15.73 -14.35
CA LEU A 245 -29.77 14.68 -13.59
C LEU A 245 -29.59 15.07 -12.13
N ASP A 246 -29.25 16.34 -11.86
CA ASP A 246 -29.21 16.91 -10.51
C ASP A 246 -30.55 16.74 -9.80
N TYR A 247 -31.64 17.13 -10.47
CA TYR A 247 -32.99 16.98 -9.93
C TYR A 247 -33.32 15.51 -9.59
N ILE A 248 -32.96 14.58 -10.48
CA ILE A 248 -33.18 13.13 -10.25
C ILE A 248 -32.36 12.65 -9.04
N ALA A 249 -31.10 13.07 -8.93
CA ALA A 249 -30.21 12.72 -7.84
C ALA A 249 -30.72 13.22 -6.48
N GLU A 250 -31.17 14.48 -6.42
CA GLU A 250 -31.67 15.10 -5.20
C GLU A 250 -32.98 14.47 -4.69
N LYS A 251 -33.79 13.89 -5.57
CA LYS A 251 -35.07 13.25 -5.20
C LYS A 251 -34.93 11.81 -4.70
N ASN A 252 -33.72 11.26 -4.74
CA ASN A 252 -33.42 9.93 -4.19
C ASN A 252 -34.37 8.81 -4.69
N PHE A 253 -34.64 8.81 -5.99
CA PHE A 253 -35.47 7.78 -6.62
C PHE A 253 -34.77 6.40 -6.53
N SER A 254 -35.57 5.33 -6.53
CA SER A 254 -34.99 3.99 -6.68
C SER A 254 -34.28 3.83 -8.04
N ILE A 255 -33.37 2.86 -8.13
CA ILE A 255 -32.66 2.57 -9.39
C ILE A 255 -33.64 2.31 -10.55
N GLU A 256 -34.74 1.60 -10.29
CA GLU A 256 -35.77 1.29 -11.28
C GLU A 256 -36.54 2.56 -11.74
N GLN A 257 -36.93 3.39 -10.78
CA GLN A 257 -37.58 4.68 -11.08
C GLN A 257 -36.64 5.60 -11.88
N THR A 258 -35.37 5.65 -11.48
CA THR A 258 -34.35 6.43 -12.18
C THR A 258 -34.19 5.98 -13.62
N LYS A 259 -34.02 4.67 -13.87
CA LYS A 259 -33.92 4.11 -15.22
C LYS A 259 -35.15 4.45 -16.07
N PHE A 260 -36.33 4.33 -15.50
CA PHE A 260 -37.55 4.68 -16.19
C PHE A 260 -37.62 6.16 -16.61
N LEU A 261 -37.24 7.07 -15.69
CA LEU A 261 -37.18 8.50 -15.99
C LEU A 261 -36.17 8.84 -17.08
N LEU A 262 -34.97 8.22 -17.02
CA LEU A 262 -33.91 8.43 -18.00
C LEU A 262 -34.30 7.94 -19.40
N ASP A 263 -34.92 6.76 -19.49
CA ASP A 263 -35.46 6.23 -20.75
C ASP A 263 -36.45 7.19 -21.43
N HIS A 264 -37.33 7.80 -20.63
CA HIS A 264 -38.27 8.77 -21.16
C HIS A 264 -37.61 10.06 -21.65
N LEU A 265 -36.63 10.56 -20.87
CA LEU A 265 -35.86 11.75 -21.24
C LEU A 265 -35.04 11.53 -22.52
N GLN A 266 -34.47 10.33 -22.71
CA GLN A 266 -33.74 9.98 -23.94
C GLN A 266 -34.66 9.93 -25.18
N LYS A 267 -35.86 9.35 -25.04
CA LYS A 267 -36.84 9.31 -26.11
C LYS A 267 -37.28 10.73 -26.53
N ASP A 268 -37.51 11.62 -25.57
CA ASP A 268 -37.87 13.02 -25.82
C ASP A 268 -36.75 13.74 -26.59
N ILE A 269 -35.48 13.51 -26.26
CA ILE A 269 -34.34 14.10 -26.97
C ILE A 269 -34.29 13.56 -28.41
N ALA A 270 -34.39 12.26 -28.60
CA ALA A 270 -34.38 11.64 -29.93
C ALA A 270 -35.53 12.17 -30.83
N THR A 271 -36.70 12.35 -30.28
CA THR A 271 -37.87 12.89 -31.00
C THR A 271 -37.63 14.33 -31.45
N LYS A 272 -37.12 15.20 -30.57
CA LYS A 272 -36.80 16.60 -30.87
C LYS A 272 -35.72 16.73 -31.94
N THR A 273 -34.68 15.92 -31.88
CA THR A 273 -33.58 15.90 -32.84
C THR A 273 -34.10 15.50 -34.25
N ASN A 274 -35.02 14.53 -34.31
CA ASN A 274 -35.64 14.11 -35.58
C ASN A 274 -36.56 15.21 -36.16
N GLU A 275 -37.32 15.91 -35.34
CA GLU A 275 -38.18 17.01 -35.79
C GLU A 275 -37.36 18.19 -36.32
N GLU A 276 -36.25 18.52 -35.69
CA GLU A 276 -35.33 19.58 -36.15
C GLU A 276 -34.65 19.19 -37.48
N THR A 277 -34.18 17.94 -37.61
CA THR A 277 -33.59 17.45 -38.87
C THR A 277 -34.60 17.45 -40.03
N HIS A 278 -35.85 17.10 -39.77
CA HIS A 278 -36.92 17.19 -40.79
C HIS A 278 -37.27 18.65 -41.15
N LYS A 279 -37.25 19.60 -40.25
CA LYS A 279 -37.42 21.03 -40.51
C LYS A 279 -36.31 21.62 -41.39
N TYR A 280 -35.05 21.21 -41.15
CA TYR A 280 -33.91 21.64 -41.98
C TYR A 280 -33.94 21.01 -43.41
N ALA A 281 -34.30 19.73 -43.51
CA ALA A 281 -34.44 19.06 -44.79
C ALA A 281 -35.62 19.61 -45.65
N GLY A 282 -36.68 20.10 -45.01
CA GLY A 282 -37.81 20.75 -45.66
C GLY A 282 -37.49 22.14 -46.20
N LYS A 283 -36.66 22.92 -45.51
CA LYS A 283 -36.23 24.27 -45.96
C LYS A 283 -35.32 24.20 -47.19
N ASN A 284 -34.40 23.23 -47.24
CA ASN A 284 -33.50 23.07 -48.39
C ASN A 284 -34.19 22.57 -49.70
N LYS A 285 -35.41 22.03 -49.61
CA LYS A 285 -36.22 21.65 -50.77
C LYS A 285 -37.08 22.81 -51.29
N GLY A 286 -37.34 23.83 -50.50
CA GLY A 286 -38.08 25.04 -50.92
C GLY A 286 -37.25 25.99 -51.79
N ASP A 287 -35.95 26.14 -51.47
CA ASP A 287 -35.05 27.07 -52.20
C ASP A 287 -34.52 26.54 -53.56
N MET A 288 -34.83 25.30 -53.91
CA MET A 288 -34.46 24.70 -55.24
C MET A 288 -35.59 24.79 -56.30
N LYS A 289 -36.76 25.37 -55.99
CA LYS A 289 -37.85 25.46 -56.94
C LYS A 289 -38.02 26.84 -57.58
N ASP A 290 -37.22 27.82 -57.20
CA ASP A 290 -37.26 29.18 -57.75
C ASP A 290 -35.94 29.60 -58.43
N ARG A 291 -35.31 28.64 -59.16
CA ARG A 291 -34.23 28.98 -60.11
C ARG A 291 -34.46 28.33 -61.49
#